data_97ce157611cca4e4cf35129e9c3cefe7
#
_entry.id   97ce157611cca4e4cf35129e9c3cefe7
#
_cell.length_a   1.000
_cell.length_b   1.000
_cell.length_c   1.000
_cell.angle_alpha   90.00
_cell.angle_beta   90.00
_cell.angle_gamma   90.00
#
_symmetry.space_group_name_H-M   'P 1'
#
loop_
_entity.id
_entity.type
_entity.pdbx_description
1 polymer ?
#
loop_
_entity_poly.entity_id
_entity_poly.type
_entity_poly.pdbx_seq_one_letter_code
_entity_poly.pdbx_strand_id
1 'polypeptide(L)'
;YVPTLFSYPFGEYSGFMRDYVSQNFKIAFGQHSGIIDVNKNRFELPRFPINEKYGEIKRFKSIINYFPLEYKNLEPQEKKLSKENNPPKFKVEFFENQKNIENINCYSNEGDKWMKSNIKLVEKELTIKFREPFLPRRGRINCSVNDNGKWRWFGTQFIIR
;
A
#
# COMPACT_ATOMS: atom_id res chain seq x y z
N TYR A 1 24.13 17.82 12.88
CA TYR A 1 23.01 17.44 11.99
C TYR A 1 22.06 16.50 12.73
N VAL A 2 20.78 16.84 12.75
CA VAL A 2 19.73 15.99 13.32
C VAL A 2 18.90 15.43 12.17
N PRO A 3 18.89 14.12 11.94
CA PRO A 3 18.09 13.53 10.87
C PRO A 3 16.60 13.71 11.13
N THR A 4 15.86 14.10 10.10
CA THR A 4 14.40 14.33 10.21
C THR A 4 13.59 13.31 9.42
N LEU A 5 14.24 12.56 8.54
CA LEU A 5 13.64 11.53 7.69
C LEU A 5 14.10 10.15 8.15
N PHE A 6 13.19 9.20 8.12
CA PHE A 6 13.46 7.81 8.46
C PHE A 6 13.06 6.88 7.30
N SER A 7 13.81 5.83 7.06
CA SER A 7 13.43 4.76 6.15
C SER A 7 13.49 3.44 6.89
N TYR A 8 12.36 2.77 7.01
CA TYR A 8 12.33 1.48 7.71
C TYR A 8 13.25 0.47 7.02
N PRO A 9 14.13 -0.21 7.77
CA PRO A 9 14.94 -1.30 7.22
C PRO A 9 14.07 -2.32 6.52
N PHE A 10 14.38 -2.63 5.27
CA PHE A 10 13.56 -3.47 4.38
C PHE A 10 12.11 -2.97 4.18
N GLY A 11 11.78 -1.76 4.64
CA GLY A 11 10.44 -1.21 4.65
C GLY A 11 9.50 -1.86 5.66
N GLU A 12 10.01 -2.65 6.58
CA GLU A 12 9.23 -3.43 7.54
C GLU A 12 8.98 -2.64 8.82
N TYR A 13 7.72 -2.51 9.22
CA TYR A 13 7.31 -1.83 10.45
C TYR A 13 6.00 -2.42 11.00
N SER A 14 5.87 -2.36 12.31
CA SER A 14 4.63 -2.59 13.04
C SER A 14 4.03 -1.27 13.51
N GLY A 15 2.80 -1.28 14.03
CA GLY A 15 2.20 -0.10 14.66
C GLY A 15 3.10 0.46 15.76
N PHE A 16 3.64 -0.39 16.64
CA PHE A 16 4.58 0.02 17.69
C PHE A 16 5.83 0.74 17.15
N MET A 17 6.46 0.18 16.09
CA MET A 17 7.65 0.80 15.48
C MET A 17 7.31 2.15 14.83
N ARG A 18 6.18 2.23 14.15
CA ARG A 18 5.69 3.46 13.55
C ARG A 18 5.48 4.55 14.61
N ASP A 19 4.85 4.20 15.72
CA ASP A 19 4.55 5.15 16.80
C ASP A 19 5.83 5.65 17.47
N TYR A 20 6.84 4.77 17.67
CA TYR A 20 8.16 5.17 18.16
C TYR A 20 8.87 6.11 17.17
N VAL A 21 8.85 5.79 15.88
CA VAL A 21 9.47 6.62 14.83
C VAL A 21 8.80 8.00 14.76
N SER A 22 7.49 8.06 14.97
CA SER A 22 6.73 9.31 14.93
C SER A 22 7.15 10.32 16.03
N GLN A 23 7.70 9.84 17.12
CA GLN A 23 8.19 10.69 18.21
C GLN A 23 9.59 11.27 17.94
N ASN A 24 10.36 10.67 17.02
CA ASN A 24 11.76 10.99 16.80
C ASN A 24 12.06 11.57 15.42
N PHE A 25 11.16 11.39 14.45
CA PHE A 25 11.35 11.82 13.05
C PHE A 25 10.12 12.60 12.55
N LYS A 26 10.29 13.33 11.47
CA LYS A 26 9.20 14.09 10.84
C LYS A 26 8.42 13.27 9.82
N ILE A 27 9.09 12.35 9.13
CA ILE A 27 8.54 11.56 8.03
C ILE A 27 9.23 10.20 8.01
N ALA A 28 8.49 9.13 7.67
CA ALA A 28 9.07 7.81 7.49
C ALA A 28 8.54 7.10 6.23
N PHE A 29 9.43 6.33 5.59
CA PHE A 29 9.17 5.62 4.35
C PHE A 29 9.23 4.11 4.53
N GLY A 30 8.18 3.43 4.05
CA GLY A 30 8.18 1.99 3.81
C GLY A 30 8.83 1.62 2.48
N GLN A 31 8.57 0.39 2.00
CA GLN A 31 9.00 -0.09 0.66
C GLN A 31 7.84 -0.59 -0.20
N HIS A 32 6.62 -0.33 0.18
CA HIS A 32 5.46 -0.60 -0.65
C HIS A 32 5.34 0.47 -1.73
N SER A 33 4.92 0.06 -2.92
CA SER A 33 4.68 0.98 -4.03
C SER A 33 3.39 1.75 -3.81
N GLY A 34 3.40 3.04 -4.09
CA GLY A 34 2.21 3.88 -3.96
C GLY A 34 2.54 5.35 -4.17
N ILE A 35 1.51 6.16 -4.27
CA ILE A 35 1.62 7.61 -4.35
C ILE A 35 1.44 8.18 -2.95
N ILE A 36 2.25 9.19 -2.62
CA ILE A 36 2.13 9.89 -1.35
C ILE A 36 0.81 10.65 -1.33
N ASP A 37 -0.01 10.36 -0.33
CA ASP A 37 -1.23 11.09 -0.03
C ASP A 37 -0.99 11.90 1.24
N VAL A 38 -1.11 13.22 1.13
CA VAL A 38 -0.86 14.16 2.24
C VAL A 38 -1.83 13.99 3.41
N ASN A 39 -2.98 13.36 3.17
CA ASN A 39 -4.00 13.09 4.19
C ASN A 39 -3.76 11.77 4.94
N LYS A 40 -2.70 11.02 4.58
CA LYS A 40 -2.36 9.75 5.21
C LYS A 40 -1.24 9.89 6.23
N ASN A 41 -1.03 8.82 6.99
CA ASN A 41 0.01 8.80 8.01
C ASN A 41 1.39 8.99 7.38
N ARG A 42 2.03 10.12 7.68
CA ARG A 42 3.36 10.47 7.17
C ARG A 42 4.50 9.58 7.67
N PHE A 43 4.19 8.62 8.54
CA PHE A 43 5.14 7.61 9.01
C PHE A 43 4.94 6.24 8.34
N GLU A 44 4.15 6.20 7.26
CA GLU A 44 3.89 5.01 6.43
C GLU A 44 3.99 5.33 4.94
N LEU A 45 4.81 6.30 4.55
CA LEU A 45 4.84 6.78 3.17
C LEU A 45 5.33 5.71 2.22
N PRO A 46 4.64 5.53 1.09
CA PRO A 46 5.08 4.63 0.03
C PRO A 46 6.22 5.23 -0.78
N ARG A 47 6.86 4.40 -1.61
CA ARG A 47 7.84 4.83 -2.60
C ARG A 47 7.91 3.87 -3.77
N PHE A 48 8.15 4.36 -4.98
CA PHE A 48 8.46 3.50 -6.11
C PHE A 48 9.96 3.21 -6.17
N PRO A 49 10.37 1.95 -6.32
CA PRO A 49 11.78 1.64 -6.55
C PRO A 49 12.20 2.10 -7.94
N ILE A 50 13.36 2.76 -8.01
CA ILE A 50 14.06 3.13 -9.25
C ILE A 50 15.43 2.45 -9.18
N ASN A 51 15.56 1.33 -9.83
CA ASN A 51 16.77 0.52 -9.91
C ASN A 51 16.88 -0.08 -11.31
N GLU A 52 17.87 -0.89 -11.60
CA GLU A 52 18.10 -1.51 -12.91
C GLU A 52 16.85 -2.18 -13.50
N LYS A 53 16.11 -2.92 -12.68
CA LYS A 53 14.87 -3.61 -13.09
C LYS A 53 13.70 -2.65 -13.32
N TYR A 54 13.64 -1.55 -12.60
CA TYR A 54 12.48 -0.65 -12.55
C TYR A 54 12.83 0.80 -12.93
N GLY A 55 14.02 1.04 -13.49
CA GLY A 55 14.54 2.36 -13.83
C GLY A 55 14.24 2.83 -15.25
N GLU A 56 13.40 2.13 -16.01
CA GLU A 56 13.04 2.53 -17.37
C GLU A 56 12.38 3.92 -17.38
N ILE A 57 12.85 4.78 -18.29
CA ILE A 57 12.37 6.16 -18.42
C ILE A 57 10.86 6.23 -18.71
N LYS A 58 10.32 5.28 -19.45
CA LYS A 58 8.88 5.21 -19.74
C LYS A 58 8.09 4.99 -18.46
N ARG A 59 8.54 4.05 -17.60
CA ARG A 59 7.93 3.78 -16.30
C ARG A 59 8.05 4.99 -15.37
N PHE A 60 9.23 5.63 -15.32
CA PHE A 60 9.44 6.83 -14.54
C PHE A 60 8.45 7.94 -14.93
N LYS A 61 8.35 8.25 -16.24
CA LYS A 61 7.38 9.22 -16.76
C LYS A 61 5.93 8.87 -16.40
N SER A 62 5.59 7.60 -16.31
CA SER A 62 4.24 7.18 -15.91
C SER A 62 4.00 7.45 -14.42
N ILE A 63 4.90 6.97 -13.54
CA ILE A 63 4.67 7.04 -12.08
C ILE A 63 4.67 8.45 -11.52
N ILE A 64 5.44 9.39 -12.11
CA ILE A 64 5.42 10.81 -11.68
C ILE A 64 4.13 11.54 -12.04
N ASN A 65 3.30 10.95 -12.92
CA ASN A 65 2.00 11.48 -13.31
C ASN A 65 0.83 10.72 -12.66
N TYR A 66 1.09 9.81 -11.73
CA TYR A 66 0.04 9.13 -10.99
C TYR A 66 -0.45 9.98 -9.81
N PHE A 67 -1.70 9.78 -9.46
CA PHE A 67 -2.38 10.43 -8.35
C PHE A 67 -2.63 9.43 -7.21
N PRO A 68 -2.77 9.89 -5.96
CA PRO A 68 -3.22 9.01 -4.90
C PRO A 68 -4.64 8.51 -5.18
N LEU A 69 -4.86 7.23 -4.95
CA LEU A 69 -6.20 6.68 -4.82
C LEU A 69 -6.62 6.84 -3.36
N GLU A 70 -7.34 7.91 -3.12
CA GLU A 70 -7.72 8.33 -1.77
C GLU A 70 -8.76 7.38 -1.19
N TYR A 71 -8.62 7.08 0.09
CA TYR A 71 -9.57 6.25 0.85
C TYR A 71 -9.77 6.83 2.26
N LYS A 72 -10.91 6.57 2.84
CA LYS A 72 -11.29 7.02 4.18
C LYS A 72 -10.65 6.14 5.26
N ASN A 73 -10.76 4.82 5.10
CA ASN A 73 -10.19 3.85 6.03
C ASN A 73 -9.59 2.64 5.29
N LEU A 74 -8.59 2.02 5.91
CA LEU A 74 -7.97 0.77 5.44
C LEU A 74 -7.71 -0.14 6.63
N GLU A 75 -8.20 -1.37 6.56
CA GLU A 75 -8.02 -2.39 7.59
C GLU A 75 -7.26 -3.61 7.04
N PRO A 76 -6.46 -4.27 7.88
CA PRO A 76 -6.12 -3.90 9.25
C PRO A 76 -5.10 -2.74 9.31
N GLN A 77 -5.17 -1.94 10.37
CA GLN A 77 -4.20 -0.87 10.65
C GLN A 77 -2.84 -1.45 11.08
N GLU A 78 -2.84 -2.56 11.83
CA GLU A 78 -1.60 -3.24 12.19
C GLU A 78 -0.98 -3.91 10.96
N LYS A 79 0.29 -3.64 10.73
CA LYS A 79 1.03 -4.15 9.56
C LYS A 79 1.76 -5.45 9.84
N LYS A 80 1.93 -5.83 11.10
CA LYS A 80 2.52 -7.12 11.48
C LYS A 80 1.41 -8.16 11.62
N LEU A 81 1.44 -9.19 10.79
CA LEU A 81 0.51 -10.30 10.84
C LEU A 81 1.05 -11.45 11.69
N SER A 82 0.18 -12.03 12.51
CA SER A 82 0.41 -13.34 13.15
C SER A 82 -0.02 -14.47 12.23
N LYS A 83 0.26 -15.71 12.60
CA LYS A 83 -0.21 -16.89 11.86
C LYS A 83 -1.74 -16.95 11.77
N GLU A 84 -2.41 -16.56 12.83
CA GLU A 84 -3.88 -16.58 12.95
C GLU A 84 -4.54 -15.49 12.09
N ASN A 85 -3.81 -14.40 11.83
CA ASN A 85 -4.28 -13.23 11.06
C ASN A 85 -3.73 -13.18 9.63
N ASN A 86 -3.12 -14.26 9.15
CA ASN A 86 -2.59 -14.35 7.79
C ASN A 86 -3.34 -15.43 6.99
N PRO A 87 -4.07 -15.07 5.94
CA PRO A 87 -4.18 -13.73 5.35
C PRO A 87 -5.10 -12.81 6.17
N PRO A 88 -4.88 -11.48 6.09
CA PRO A 88 -5.66 -10.52 6.84
C PRO A 88 -7.08 -10.36 6.28
N LYS A 89 -8.02 -9.97 7.12
CA LYS A 89 -9.33 -9.45 6.67
C LYS A 89 -9.12 -8.06 6.10
N PHE A 90 -8.82 -7.98 4.81
CA PHE A 90 -8.49 -6.72 4.15
C PHE A 90 -9.73 -6.00 3.66
N LYS A 91 -9.83 -4.73 4.02
CA LYS A 91 -10.94 -3.86 3.69
C LYS A 91 -10.46 -2.44 3.46
N VAL A 92 -11.03 -1.76 2.47
CA VAL A 92 -10.80 -0.34 2.18
C VAL A 92 -12.14 0.34 2.00
N GLU A 93 -12.35 1.43 2.72
CA GLU A 93 -13.51 2.31 2.57
C GLU A 93 -13.07 3.57 1.80
N PHE A 94 -13.66 3.80 0.63
CA PHE A 94 -13.40 4.98 -0.18
C PHE A 94 -14.31 6.14 0.21
N PHE A 95 -13.89 7.36 -0.13
CA PHE A 95 -14.74 8.53 -0.01
C PHE A 95 -15.90 8.48 -1.02
N GLU A 96 -17.03 9.08 -0.68
CA GLU A 96 -18.23 9.12 -1.53
C GLU A 96 -17.96 9.75 -2.90
N ASN A 97 -17.12 10.78 -2.92
CA ASN A 97 -16.74 11.50 -4.13
C ASN A 97 -15.68 10.79 -4.98
N GLN A 98 -15.13 9.65 -4.53
CA GLN A 98 -14.16 8.88 -5.31
C GLN A 98 -14.86 8.24 -6.52
N LYS A 99 -14.44 8.67 -7.71
CA LYS A 99 -15.03 8.25 -8.99
C LYS A 99 -14.36 6.99 -9.54
N ASN A 100 -15.08 6.29 -10.41
CA ASN A 100 -14.62 5.17 -11.24
C ASN A 100 -14.05 3.98 -10.44
N ILE A 101 -14.35 3.85 -9.14
CA ILE A 101 -13.83 2.75 -8.32
C ILE A 101 -14.41 1.39 -8.72
N GLU A 102 -15.52 1.35 -9.44
CA GLU A 102 -16.07 0.12 -10.03
C GLU A 102 -15.10 -0.55 -11.02
N ASN A 103 -14.15 0.23 -11.56
CA ASN A 103 -13.10 -0.24 -12.46
C ASN A 103 -11.77 -0.52 -11.76
N ILE A 104 -11.77 -0.55 -10.42
CA ILE A 104 -10.55 -0.79 -9.64
C ILE A 104 -9.97 -2.17 -9.91
N ASN A 105 -8.65 -2.24 -10.01
CA ASN A 105 -7.92 -3.48 -10.07
C ASN A 105 -6.94 -3.53 -8.89
N CYS A 106 -6.97 -4.65 -8.17
CA CYS A 106 -6.01 -4.93 -7.11
C CYS A 106 -5.18 -6.15 -7.46
N TYR A 107 -3.92 -6.12 -7.04
CA TYR A 107 -2.98 -7.23 -7.15
C TYR A 107 -2.33 -7.47 -5.79
N SER A 108 -2.11 -8.73 -5.45
CA SER A 108 -1.44 -9.16 -4.22
C SER A 108 -0.39 -10.21 -4.52
N ASN A 109 0.60 -10.35 -3.63
CA ASN A 109 1.60 -11.42 -3.72
C ASN A 109 1.31 -12.56 -2.73
N GLU A 110 0.04 -12.92 -2.57
CA GLU A 110 -0.35 -14.12 -1.83
C GLU A 110 0.32 -15.36 -2.46
N GLY A 111 0.73 -16.35 -1.65
CA GLY A 111 1.46 -17.53 -2.14
C GLY A 111 2.75 -17.22 -2.90
N ASP A 112 3.41 -16.08 -2.62
CA ASP A 112 4.64 -15.56 -3.25
C ASP A 112 4.54 -15.28 -4.77
N LYS A 113 3.33 -15.18 -5.30
CA LYS A 113 3.10 -14.82 -6.73
C LYS A 113 2.23 -13.61 -6.84
N TRP A 114 2.67 -12.64 -7.63
CA TRP A 114 1.81 -11.51 -7.99
C TRP A 114 0.66 -11.99 -8.86
N MET A 115 -0.55 -11.80 -8.38
CA MET A 115 -1.77 -12.15 -9.09
C MET A 115 -2.85 -11.11 -8.89
N LYS A 116 -3.81 -11.08 -9.79
CA LYS A 116 -5.01 -10.26 -9.64
C LYS A 116 -5.81 -10.77 -8.44
N SER A 117 -6.09 -9.88 -7.51
CA SER A 117 -6.83 -10.19 -6.29
C SER A 117 -8.31 -10.45 -6.58
N ASN A 118 -8.91 -11.34 -5.82
CA ASN A 118 -10.36 -11.54 -5.83
C ASN A 118 -11.02 -10.47 -4.96
N ILE A 119 -11.52 -9.41 -5.61
CA ILE A 119 -12.12 -8.26 -4.94
C ILE A 119 -13.65 -8.35 -4.95
N LYS A 120 -14.26 -7.82 -3.90
CA LYS A 120 -15.68 -7.51 -3.83
C LYS A 120 -15.80 -6.03 -3.48
N LEU A 121 -16.48 -5.27 -4.31
CA LEU A 121 -16.82 -3.87 -4.08
C LEU A 121 -18.32 -3.77 -3.87
N VAL A 122 -18.73 -3.20 -2.74
CA VAL A 122 -20.13 -2.90 -2.43
C VAL A 122 -20.17 -1.42 -2.06
N GLU A 123 -20.90 -0.63 -2.83
CA GLU A 123 -20.91 0.83 -2.70
C GLU A 123 -19.48 1.42 -2.73
N LYS A 124 -18.96 1.83 -1.59
CA LYS A 124 -17.61 2.40 -1.44
C LYS A 124 -16.67 1.51 -0.62
N GLU A 125 -17.10 0.31 -0.28
CA GLU A 125 -16.32 -0.65 0.50
C GLU A 125 -15.74 -1.75 -0.39
N LEU A 126 -14.42 -1.83 -0.45
CA LEU A 126 -13.69 -2.88 -1.16
C LEU A 126 -13.13 -3.87 -0.15
N THR A 127 -13.38 -5.15 -0.39
CA THR A 127 -12.77 -6.26 0.35
C THR A 127 -11.99 -7.16 -0.60
N ILE A 128 -10.93 -7.81 -0.08
CA ILE A 128 -10.17 -8.83 -0.81
C ILE A 128 -10.36 -10.17 -0.14
N LYS A 129 -10.78 -11.16 -0.94
CA LYS A 129 -10.78 -12.56 -0.52
C LYS A 129 -9.50 -13.22 -1.02
N PHE A 130 -8.52 -13.38 -0.14
CA PHE A 130 -7.28 -14.09 -0.46
C PHE A 130 -7.52 -15.58 -0.64
N ARG A 131 -6.77 -16.19 -1.54
CA ARG A 131 -6.77 -17.64 -1.81
C ARG A 131 -5.81 -18.38 -0.88
N GLU A 132 -4.69 -17.72 -0.59
CA GLU A 132 -3.58 -18.27 0.20
C GLU A 132 -3.04 -17.23 1.19
N PRO A 133 -2.37 -17.66 2.26
CA PRO A 133 -1.63 -16.76 3.13
C PRO A 133 -0.49 -16.06 2.39
N PHE A 134 -0.08 -14.92 2.89
CA PHE A 134 1.18 -14.33 2.49
C PHE A 134 2.35 -15.14 3.06
N LEU A 135 3.37 -15.37 2.24
CA LEU A 135 4.59 -16.03 2.69
C LEU A 135 5.51 -15.05 3.44
N PRO A 136 6.38 -15.55 4.34
CA PRO A 136 7.43 -14.74 4.93
C PRO A 136 8.30 -14.10 3.82
N ARG A 137 8.65 -12.89 3.92
CA ARG A 137 8.61 -11.89 4.99
C ARG A 137 7.52 -10.83 4.78
N ARG A 138 6.97 -10.68 3.55
CA ARG A 138 6.12 -9.53 3.20
C ARG A 138 4.94 -9.90 2.31
N GLY A 139 3.75 -9.58 2.79
CA GLY A 139 2.56 -9.49 1.98
C GLY A 139 2.40 -8.08 1.42
N ARG A 140 2.07 -7.95 0.14
CA ARG A 140 1.86 -6.66 -0.52
C ARG A 140 0.58 -6.66 -1.31
N ILE A 141 -0.08 -5.52 -1.31
CA ILE A 141 -1.29 -5.26 -2.09
C ILE A 141 -1.10 -3.94 -2.80
N ASN A 142 -1.42 -3.91 -4.09
CA ASN A 142 -1.45 -2.71 -4.90
C ASN A 142 -2.82 -2.60 -5.57
N CYS A 143 -3.48 -1.46 -5.44
CA CYS A 143 -4.74 -1.17 -6.11
C CYS A 143 -4.62 0.08 -6.96
N SER A 144 -5.21 0.04 -8.13
CA SER A 144 -5.21 1.17 -9.06
C SER A 144 -6.51 1.25 -9.85
N VAL A 145 -6.84 2.46 -10.27
CA VAL A 145 -7.96 2.76 -11.15
C VAL A 145 -7.55 3.82 -12.16
N ASN A 146 -8.07 3.71 -13.37
CA ASN A 146 -7.96 4.77 -14.36
C ASN A 146 -9.17 5.70 -14.24
N ASP A 147 -8.92 6.93 -13.86
CA ASP A 147 -9.92 7.98 -13.73
C ASP A 147 -9.75 8.96 -14.90
N ASN A 148 -10.44 8.70 -16.01
CA ASN A 148 -10.42 9.54 -17.21
C ASN A 148 -8.99 9.84 -17.72
N GLY A 149 -8.18 8.82 -17.88
CA GLY A 149 -6.78 8.92 -18.33
C GLY A 149 -5.77 9.21 -17.21
N LYS A 150 -6.23 9.51 -15.99
CA LYS A 150 -5.38 9.71 -14.81
C LYS A 150 -5.35 8.43 -13.99
N TRP A 151 -4.18 7.85 -13.85
CA TRP A 151 -4.01 6.68 -12.98
C TRP A 151 -3.94 7.11 -11.52
N ARG A 152 -4.81 6.51 -10.70
CA ARG A 152 -4.79 6.63 -9.24
C ARG A 152 -4.30 5.32 -8.64
N TRP A 153 -3.47 5.42 -7.59
CA TRP A 153 -2.82 4.26 -7.01
C TRP A 153 -2.68 4.39 -5.49
N PHE A 154 -2.95 3.32 -4.79
CA PHE A 154 -2.42 3.10 -3.44
C PHE A 154 -1.78 1.71 -3.35
N GLY A 155 -0.87 1.57 -2.40
CA GLY A 155 -0.32 0.27 -2.03
C GLY A 155 -0.18 0.16 -0.53
N THR A 156 -0.15 -1.05 -0.05
CA THR A 156 0.12 -1.37 1.36
C THR A 156 0.95 -2.64 1.46
N GLN A 157 1.58 -2.84 2.61
CA GLN A 157 2.31 -4.06 2.89
C GLN A 157 2.07 -4.54 4.32
N PHE A 158 2.25 -5.83 4.51
CA PHE A 158 2.24 -6.50 5.80
C PHE A 158 3.56 -7.23 6.04
N ILE A 159 3.94 -7.36 7.29
CA ILE A 159 5.10 -8.14 7.73
C ILE A 159 4.59 -9.47 8.25
N ILE A 160 5.19 -10.55 7.78
CA ILE A 160 4.89 -11.92 8.20
C ILE A 160 6.16 -12.47 8.87
N ARG A 161 6.05 -12.86 10.13
CA ARG A 161 7.15 -13.47 10.91
C ARG A 161 6.70 -14.74 11.58
#